data_50cf455abe28c4d264e0bdf6bbc6c2bc
#
_entry.id   50cf455abe28c4d264e0bdf6bbc6c2bc
#
_cell.length_a   1.000
_cell.length_b   1.000
_cell.length_c   1.000
_cell.angle_alpha   90.00
_cell.angle_beta   90.00
_cell.angle_gamma   90.00
#
_symmetry.space_group_name_H-M   'P 1'
#
loop_
_entity.id
_entity.type
_entity.pdbx_description
1 polymer ?
#
loop_
_entity_poly.entity_id
_entity_poly.type
_entity_poly.pdbx_seq_one_letter_code
_entity_poly.pdbx_strand_id
1 'polypeptide(L)'
;MATVKAYYSVDSLSLDLNFYSRNFWDDGFYNNVYVSYGGRVYPDVYEVNGFDGASDLLLSLGGTGFGFDAWGDMVHGTVTAIVESVYAGPDIWSIQGIAVSAVSLYNAALTWSNADDRAVFARMMAGHDVINLSSQSDRFEGWAGNDRMWGHGGNDTLIGGTGNDTMNGGTGNDRLVGGDGQDRLFGASGSDILEGGSGSDLLEGGSGRDKMYGGADAARDVFIFYAPSESAVGAQRDQVMQFRAGQDDIDLSRIDANLFRAGNQAFAFTGTAAAAHSVWYVKQAEGVLVRGDINGNRTADFEIWVDDATRLGASDFIL
;
A
#
# COMPACT_ATOMS: atom_id res chain seq x y z
N MET A 1 14.92 -3.82 -8.16
CA MET A 1 13.46 -3.90 -8.34
C MET A 1 13.06 -5.31 -8.00
N ALA A 2 12.45 -5.50 -6.85
CA ALA A 2 11.84 -6.77 -6.50
C ALA A 2 10.41 -6.84 -7.07
N THR A 3 9.91 -8.03 -7.24
CA THR A 3 8.51 -8.27 -7.60
C THR A 3 7.95 -9.30 -6.65
N VAL A 4 6.92 -8.92 -5.92
CA VAL A 4 6.23 -9.79 -4.98
C VAL A 4 4.88 -10.18 -5.58
N LYS A 5 4.54 -11.45 -5.49
CA LYS A 5 3.21 -11.96 -5.79
C LYS A 5 2.75 -12.82 -4.63
N ALA A 6 1.54 -12.58 -4.18
CA ALA A 6 0.88 -13.43 -3.20
C ALA A 6 -0.41 -14.01 -3.78
N TYR A 7 -0.68 -15.25 -3.44
CA TYR A 7 -1.88 -15.99 -3.84
C TYR A 7 -2.80 -16.24 -2.64
N TYR A 8 -2.24 -16.10 -1.47
CA TYR A 8 -2.91 -16.19 -0.17
C TYR A 8 -2.52 -15.00 0.68
N SER A 9 -3.19 -14.81 1.82
CA SER A 9 -2.86 -13.74 2.76
C SER A 9 -1.38 -13.75 3.15
N VAL A 10 -0.75 -12.58 3.16
CA VAL A 10 0.64 -12.41 3.57
C VAL A 10 0.77 -11.29 4.61
N ASP A 11 1.63 -11.51 5.59
CA ASP A 11 2.04 -10.49 6.57
C ASP A 11 3.57 -10.38 6.59
N SER A 12 4.11 -9.46 5.81
CA SER A 12 5.55 -9.22 5.73
C SER A 12 6.15 -8.64 7.02
N LEU A 13 5.31 -8.10 7.91
CA LEU A 13 5.77 -7.52 9.18
C LEU A 13 5.95 -8.59 10.28
N SER A 14 5.30 -9.74 10.12
CA SER A 14 5.45 -10.89 11.02
C SER A 14 6.31 -12.01 10.46
N LEU A 15 6.94 -11.80 9.31
CA LEU A 15 7.77 -12.79 8.66
C LEU A 15 8.88 -13.31 9.59
N ASP A 16 9.00 -14.62 9.70
CA ASP A 16 9.96 -15.34 10.54
C ASP A 16 10.71 -16.38 9.71
N LEU A 17 11.90 -16.02 9.24
CA LEU A 17 12.79 -16.95 8.53
C LEU A 17 13.23 -18.11 9.45
N ASN A 18 13.22 -17.91 10.77
CA ASN A 18 13.55 -18.95 11.74
C ASN A 18 12.53 -20.08 11.77
N PHE A 19 11.32 -19.87 11.23
CA PHE A 19 10.31 -20.91 11.11
C PHE A 19 10.88 -22.16 10.43
N TYR A 20 11.54 -21.99 9.30
CA TYR A 20 12.13 -23.10 8.55
C TYR A 20 13.27 -23.77 9.29
N SER A 21 14.14 -23.00 9.96
CA SER A 21 15.23 -23.55 10.80
C SER A 21 14.69 -24.38 11.97
N ARG A 22 13.58 -23.94 12.62
CA ARG A 22 12.98 -24.63 13.76
C ARG A 22 12.13 -25.85 13.38
N ASN A 23 11.52 -25.81 12.20
CA ASN A 23 10.54 -26.80 11.77
C ASN A 23 11.04 -27.67 10.60
N PHE A 24 12.27 -27.45 10.14
CA PHE A 24 12.82 -28.21 9.03
C PHE A 24 12.97 -29.69 9.42
N TRP A 25 12.74 -30.57 8.47
CA TRP A 25 12.94 -32.01 8.57
C TRP A 25 13.74 -32.58 7.39
N ASP A 26 13.93 -31.80 6.34
CA ASP A 26 14.78 -32.11 5.19
C ASP A 26 15.19 -30.81 4.48
N ASP A 27 16.44 -30.76 3.99
CA ASP A 27 16.95 -29.70 3.14
C ASP A 27 17.71 -30.30 1.96
N GLY A 28 17.62 -29.63 0.81
CA GLY A 28 18.22 -30.10 -0.42
C GLY A 28 18.91 -28.97 -1.19
N PHE A 29 20.11 -29.24 -1.69
CA PHE A 29 20.83 -28.36 -2.57
C PHE A 29 20.97 -28.95 -3.98
N TYR A 30 20.55 -28.21 -4.98
CA TYR A 30 20.58 -28.59 -6.38
C TYR A 30 21.55 -27.66 -7.15
N ASN A 31 22.80 -28.11 -7.28
CA ASN A 31 23.83 -27.36 -8.02
C ASN A 31 23.70 -27.59 -9.51
N ASN A 32 23.73 -26.52 -10.28
CA ASN A 32 23.58 -26.53 -11.75
C ASN A 32 22.26 -27.14 -12.24
N VAL A 33 21.23 -27.18 -11.40
CA VAL A 33 19.88 -27.49 -11.83
C VAL A 33 19.21 -26.19 -12.30
N TYR A 34 18.88 -26.15 -13.61
CA TYR A 34 18.22 -24.99 -14.19
C TYR A 34 16.71 -25.11 -13.95
N VAL A 35 16.24 -24.42 -12.92
CA VAL A 35 14.79 -24.32 -12.61
C VAL A 35 14.25 -23.04 -13.22
N SER A 36 13.14 -23.12 -13.94
CA SER A 36 12.43 -21.97 -14.49
C SER A 36 11.24 -21.63 -13.61
N TYR A 37 11.23 -20.41 -13.07
CA TYR A 37 10.11 -19.88 -12.30
C TYR A 37 9.78 -18.45 -12.76
N GLY A 38 8.49 -18.16 -12.96
CA GLY A 38 8.04 -16.85 -13.44
C GLY A 38 8.70 -16.39 -14.75
N GLY A 39 9.09 -17.33 -15.63
CA GLY A 39 9.81 -17.06 -16.88
C GLY A 39 11.31 -16.78 -16.72
N ARG A 40 11.86 -16.90 -15.55
CA ARG A 40 13.30 -16.81 -15.25
C ARG A 40 13.89 -18.20 -15.00
N VAL A 41 15.17 -18.36 -15.31
CA VAL A 41 15.93 -19.58 -15.08
C VAL A 41 16.96 -19.32 -13.99
N TYR A 42 16.96 -20.15 -12.98
CA TYR A 42 17.91 -20.10 -11.85
C TYR A 42 18.90 -21.27 -11.98
N PRO A 43 20.20 -21.00 -12.00
CA PRO A 43 21.21 -22.04 -12.18
C PRO A 43 21.44 -22.88 -10.91
N ASP A 44 21.18 -22.31 -9.75
CA ASP A 44 21.31 -22.99 -8.47
C ASP A 44 20.02 -22.81 -7.67
N VAL A 45 19.55 -23.86 -7.01
CA VAL A 45 18.38 -23.85 -6.15
C VAL A 45 18.74 -24.52 -4.82
N TYR A 46 18.38 -23.88 -3.73
CA TYR A 46 18.42 -24.43 -2.38
C TYR A 46 17.00 -24.52 -1.86
N GLU A 47 16.61 -25.67 -1.34
CA GLU A 47 15.26 -25.95 -0.85
C GLU A 47 15.29 -26.39 0.60
N VAL A 48 14.37 -25.86 1.39
CA VAL A 48 14.17 -26.24 2.79
C VAL A 48 12.73 -26.67 2.97
N ASN A 49 12.51 -27.86 3.47
CA ASN A 49 11.19 -28.38 3.79
C ASN A 49 10.87 -28.10 5.25
N GLY A 50 9.65 -27.69 5.54
CA GLY A 50 9.14 -27.43 6.88
C GLY A 50 7.71 -27.93 7.04
N PHE A 51 7.22 -27.93 8.26
CA PHE A 51 5.86 -28.32 8.59
C PHE A 51 5.26 -27.34 9.60
N ASP A 52 4.14 -26.73 9.25
CA ASP A 52 3.45 -25.72 10.07
C ASP A 52 2.40 -26.31 11.04
N GLY A 53 2.28 -27.64 11.06
CA GLY A 53 1.27 -28.38 11.83
C GLY A 53 0.01 -28.72 11.01
N ALA A 54 -0.14 -28.17 9.82
CA ALA A 54 -1.27 -28.41 8.91
C ALA A 54 -0.82 -28.84 7.51
N SER A 55 0.31 -28.32 7.01
CA SER A 55 0.83 -28.55 5.67
C SER A 55 2.33 -28.72 5.65
N ASP A 56 2.84 -29.53 4.75
CA ASP A 56 4.26 -29.57 4.41
C ASP A 56 4.57 -28.33 3.55
N LEU A 57 5.51 -27.52 4.00
CA LEU A 57 5.91 -26.27 3.32
C LEU A 57 7.29 -26.45 2.67
N LEU A 58 7.47 -25.79 1.54
CA LEU A 58 8.72 -25.77 0.80
C LEU A 58 9.16 -24.32 0.56
N LEU A 59 10.32 -23.96 1.09
CA LEU A 59 10.99 -22.70 0.77
C LEU A 59 12.09 -22.94 -0.26
N SER A 60 11.95 -22.35 -1.44
CA SER A 60 12.92 -22.47 -2.53
C SER A 60 13.67 -21.16 -2.73
N LEU A 61 14.99 -21.20 -2.64
CA LEU A 61 15.88 -20.08 -2.88
C LEU A 61 16.55 -20.23 -4.24
N GLY A 62 16.17 -19.43 -5.21
CA GLY A 62 16.80 -19.36 -6.51
C GLY A 62 17.96 -18.35 -6.51
N GLY A 63 19.12 -18.72 -7.06
CA GLY A 63 20.29 -17.83 -7.03
C GLY A 63 21.46 -18.29 -7.87
N THR A 64 22.64 -17.85 -7.49
CA THR A 64 23.90 -18.20 -8.16
C THR A 64 25.05 -18.33 -7.17
N GLY A 65 25.94 -19.28 -7.44
CA GLY A 65 27.20 -19.42 -6.73
C GLY A 65 27.05 -19.80 -5.27
N PHE A 66 26.04 -20.60 -4.92
CA PHE A 66 25.90 -21.15 -3.57
C PHE A 66 27.11 -22.04 -3.25
N GLY A 67 27.67 -21.86 -2.06
CA GLY A 67 28.78 -22.67 -1.58
C GLY A 67 28.64 -22.96 -0.10
N PHE A 68 29.06 -24.16 0.28
CA PHE A 68 28.95 -24.68 1.63
C PHE A 68 30.32 -25.09 2.15
N ASP A 69 30.53 -25.00 3.44
CA ASP A 69 31.72 -25.52 4.10
C ASP A 69 31.65 -27.04 4.29
N ALA A 70 32.66 -27.59 4.97
CA ALA A 70 32.71 -29.03 5.26
C ALA A 70 31.65 -29.54 6.23
N TRP A 71 30.94 -28.61 6.89
CA TRP A 71 29.89 -28.90 7.88
C TRP A 71 28.50 -28.73 7.31
N GLY A 72 28.38 -28.24 6.04
CA GLY A 72 27.12 -27.97 5.37
C GLY A 72 26.60 -26.56 5.56
N ASP A 73 27.34 -25.68 6.25
CA ASP A 73 26.92 -24.29 6.43
C ASP A 73 27.16 -23.46 5.18
N MET A 74 26.19 -22.61 4.82
CA MET A 74 26.29 -21.74 3.63
C MET A 74 27.31 -20.63 3.85
N VAL A 75 28.35 -20.59 3.03
CA VAL A 75 29.49 -19.66 3.18
C VAL A 75 29.58 -18.60 2.10
N HIS A 76 28.90 -18.76 0.97
CA HIS A 76 28.75 -17.73 -0.05
C HIS A 76 27.58 -18.01 -1.00
N GLY A 77 27.21 -17.01 -1.79
CA GLY A 77 26.17 -17.07 -2.80
C GLY A 77 25.31 -15.81 -2.82
N THR A 78 24.52 -15.68 -3.86
CA THR A 78 23.55 -14.59 -4.01
C THR A 78 22.17 -15.16 -4.30
N VAL A 79 21.20 -14.85 -3.46
CA VAL A 79 19.79 -15.19 -3.67
C VAL A 79 19.16 -14.12 -4.54
N THR A 80 18.47 -14.51 -5.59
CA THR A 80 17.79 -13.62 -6.54
C THR A 80 16.29 -13.86 -6.65
N ALA A 81 15.80 -14.93 -6.02
CA ALA A 81 14.38 -15.19 -5.87
C ALA A 81 14.13 -16.06 -4.63
N ILE A 82 12.97 -15.90 -4.03
CA ILE A 82 12.44 -16.75 -2.95
C ILE A 82 11.03 -17.14 -3.33
N VAL A 83 10.67 -18.42 -3.13
CA VAL A 83 9.35 -18.97 -3.34
C VAL A 83 8.96 -19.80 -2.14
N GLU A 84 7.77 -19.57 -1.59
CA GLU A 84 7.15 -20.47 -0.62
C GLU A 84 5.97 -21.15 -1.27
N SER A 85 5.87 -22.46 -1.12
CA SER A 85 4.79 -23.28 -1.65
C SER A 85 4.39 -24.37 -0.68
N VAL A 86 3.19 -24.91 -0.84
CA VAL A 86 2.82 -26.19 -0.24
C VAL A 86 3.56 -27.28 -1.00
N TYR A 87 4.13 -28.27 -0.30
CA TYR A 87 4.88 -29.35 -0.94
C TYR A 87 4.05 -30.01 -2.05
N ALA A 88 4.60 -30.02 -3.26
CA ALA A 88 3.91 -30.46 -4.47
C ALA A 88 2.57 -29.74 -4.77
N GLY A 89 2.35 -28.58 -4.17
CA GLY A 89 1.16 -27.75 -4.34
C GLY A 89 1.46 -26.40 -5.05
N PRO A 90 0.49 -25.47 -5.05
CA PRO A 90 0.68 -24.14 -5.60
C PRO A 90 1.59 -23.29 -4.72
N ASP A 91 2.24 -22.29 -5.32
CA ASP A 91 3.00 -21.30 -4.58
C ASP A 91 2.08 -20.49 -3.67
N ILE A 92 2.55 -20.16 -2.47
CA ILE A 92 1.86 -19.30 -1.52
C ILE A 92 2.23 -17.85 -1.82
N TRP A 93 3.53 -17.57 -1.92
CA TRP A 93 4.05 -16.26 -2.32
C TRP A 93 5.43 -16.40 -2.96
N SER A 94 5.86 -15.37 -3.65
CA SER A 94 7.19 -15.33 -4.27
C SER A 94 7.75 -13.92 -4.33
N ILE A 95 9.07 -13.81 -4.20
CA ILE A 95 9.84 -12.59 -4.41
C ILE A 95 10.89 -12.85 -5.48
N GLN A 96 10.98 -12.00 -6.49
CA GLN A 96 11.95 -12.10 -7.59
C GLN A 96 12.64 -10.76 -7.83
N GLY A 97 13.81 -10.81 -8.45
CA GLY A 97 14.58 -9.62 -8.80
C GLY A 97 15.37 -9.01 -7.65
N ILE A 98 15.51 -9.74 -6.54
CA ILE A 98 16.35 -9.38 -5.40
C ILE A 98 17.81 -9.72 -5.64
N ALA A 99 18.70 -9.17 -4.81
CA ALA A 99 20.10 -9.54 -4.76
C ALA A 99 20.58 -9.48 -3.31
N VAL A 100 20.46 -10.59 -2.60
CA VAL A 100 20.84 -10.71 -1.19
C VAL A 100 21.90 -11.77 -1.02
N SER A 101 22.85 -11.52 -0.12
CA SER A 101 23.83 -12.55 0.27
C SER A 101 23.12 -13.76 0.85
N ALA A 102 23.33 -14.93 0.26
CA ALA A 102 22.80 -16.18 0.77
C ALA A 102 23.26 -16.45 2.21
N VAL A 103 24.49 -16.05 2.57
CA VAL A 103 25.01 -16.14 3.94
C VAL A 103 24.22 -15.24 4.91
N SER A 104 23.80 -14.04 4.48
CA SER A 104 22.98 -13.17 5.34
C SER A 104 21.61 -13.75 5.59
N LEU A 105 20.99 -14.34 4.57
CA LEU A 105 19.69 -15.01 4.69
C LEU A 105 19.78 -16.24 5.59
N TYR A 106 20.79 -17.08 5.35
CA TYR A 106 21.06 -18.28 6.15
C TYR A 106 21.30 -17.95 7.63
N ASN A 107 22.14 -16.94 7.92
CA ASN A 107 22.41 -16.51 9.28
C ASN A 107 21.18 -15.96 9.99
N ALA A 108 20.33 -15.20 9.29
CA ALA A 108 19.06 -14.73 9.85
C ALA A 108 18.17 -15.91 10.24
N ALA A 109 18.06 -16.94 9.40
CA ALA A 109 17.29 -18.14 9.66
C ALA A 109 17.78 -18.96 10.87
N LEU A 110 19.04 -18.82 11.28
CA LEU A 110 19.61 -19.52 12.43
C LEU A 110 19.41 -18.82 13.78
N THR A 111 18.95 -17.57 13.79
CA THR A 111 18.77 -16.81 15.03
C THR A 111 17.35 -17.00 15.61
N TRP A 112 17.10 -16.48 16.80
CA TRP A 112 15.79 -16.49 17.45
C TRP A 112 15.17 -15.07 17.51
N SER A 113 15.65 -14.20 16.65
CA SER A 113 15.27 -12.78 16.63
C SER A 113 14.71 -12.40 15.26
N ASN A 114 13.50 -11.86 15.24
CA ASN A 114 12.88 -11.35 14.01
C ASN A 114 13.49 -10.00 13.56
N ALA A 115 14.44 -9.44 14.31
CA ALA A 115 15.06 -8.15 13.96
C ALA A 115 16.03 -8.25 12.79
N ASP A 116 16.81 -9.34 12.73
CA ASP A 116 17.72 -9.62 11.62
C ASP A 116 16.98 -10.14 10.39
N ASP A 117 15.89 -10.90 10.56
CA ASP A 117 14.98 -11.27 9.48
C ASP A 117 14.44 -10.02 8.77
N ARG A 118 13.90 -9.07 9.55
CA ARG A 118 13.45 -7.79 9.01
C ARG A 118 14.54 -7.00 8.32
N ALA A 119 15.78 -7.03 8.84
CA ALA A 119 16.91 -6.35 8.21
C ALA A 119 17.31 -6.97 6.86
N VAL A 120 17.17 -8.28 6.71
CA VAL A 120 17.38 -8.96 5.42
C VAL A 120 16.28 -8.58 4.44
N PHE A 121 15.00 -8.62 4.87
CA PHE A 121 13.86 -8.22 4.03
C PHE A 121 13.96 -6.75 3.61
N ALA A 122 14.31 -5.84 4.51
CA ALA A 122 14.52 -4.44 4.19
C ALA A 122 15.59 -4.24 3.10
N ARG A 123 16.62 -5.09 3.05
CA ARG A 123 17.61 -5.06 1.95
C ARG A 123 17.07 -5.64 0.65
N MET A 124 16.25 -6.68 0.74
CA MET A 124 15.61 -7.31 -0.43
C MET A 124 14.65 -6.35 -1.11
N MET A 125 13.90 -5.59 -0.30
CA MET A 125 12.90 -4.64 -0.72
C MET A 125 13.44 -3.19 -0.82
N ALA A 126 14.77 -3.00 -0.73
CA ALA A 126 15.37 -1.69 -0.97
C ALA A 126 15.45 -1.42 -2.48
N GLY A 127 14.64 -0.51 -2.99
CA GLY A 127 14.61 -0.17 -4.41
C GLY A 127 13.20 0.10 -4.88
N HIS A 128 12.98 0.15 -6.18
CA HIS A 128 11.64 0.39 -6.73
C HIS A 128 10.96 -0.95 -6.99
N ASP A 129 9.96 -1.29 -6.22
CA ASP A 129 9.38 -2.62 -6.22
C ASP A 129 7.94 -2.66 -6.77
N VAL A 130 7.52 -3.83 -7.19
CA VAL A 130 6.16 -4.08 -7.68
C VAL A 130 5.56 -5.22 -6.87
N ILE A 131 4.55 -4.87 -6.07
CA ILE A 131 3.92 -5.75 -5.11
C ILE A 131 2.45 -5.99 -5.53
N ASN A 132 2.11 -7.24 -5.81
CA ASN A 132 0.75 -7.66 -6.07
C ASN A 132 0.35 -8.69 -5.02
N LEU A 133 -0.56 -8.30 -4.14
CA LEU A 133 -1.01 -9.13 -3.05
C LEU A 133 -2.16 -10.05 -3.46
N SER A 134 -2.81 -10.69 -2.51
CA SER A 134 -3.86 -11.66 -2.77
C SER A 134 -5.26 -11.00 -2.86
N SER A 135 -6.30 -11.79 -2.85
CA SER A 135 -7.69 -11.33 -2.69
C SER A 135 -8.18 -11.49 -1.25
N GLN A 136 -7.29 -11.71 -0.30
CA GLN A 136 -7.57 -11.84 1.13
C GLN A 136 -6.88 -10.70 1.88
N SER A 137 -7.19 -10.56 3.16
CA SER A 137 -6.57 -9.52 3.98
C SER A 137 -5.07 -9.75 4.14
N ASP A 138 -4.30 -8.80 3.65
CA ASP A 138 -2.85 -8.82 3.61
C ASP A 138 -2.24 -7.70 4.46
N ARG A 139 -0.97 -7.88 4.87
CA ARG A 139 -0.18 -6.84 5.50
C ARG A 139 1.21 -6.82 4.90
N PHE A 140 1.58 -5.70 4.28
CA PHE A 140 2.86 -5.59 3.57
C PHE A 140 3.52 -4.22 3.74
N GLU A 141 4.86 -4.22 3.80
CA GLU A 141 5.70 -3.02 3.86
C GLU A 141 6.66 -3.01 2.66
N GLY A 142 6.73 -1.86 1.92
CA GLY A 142 7.64 -1.65 0.79
C GLY A 142 9.06 -1.30 1.20
N TRP A 143 9.25 -0.81 2.41
CA TRP A 143 10.51 -0.33 3.02
C TRP A 143 11.08 0.92 2.37
N ALA A 144 11.87 0.78 1.31
CA ALA A 144 12.59 1.91 0.73
C ALA A 144 12.64 1.83 -0.78
N GLY A 145 12.30 2.91 -1.44
CA GLY A 145 12.24 2.98 -2.89
C GLY A 145 10.97 3.66 -3.34
N ASN A 146 10.71 3.70 -4.64
CA ASN A 146 9.44 4.19 -5.15
C ASN A 146 8.63 2.97 -5.60
N ASP A 147 7.75 2.51 -4.74
CA ASP A 147 7.10 1.22 -4.87
C ASP A 147 5.69 1.33 -5.48
N ARG A 148 5.22 0.23 -6.03
CA ARG A 148 3.85 0.09 -6.49
C ARG A 148 3.22 -1.12 -5.85
N MET A 149 2.12 -0.90 -5.10
CA MET A 149 1.44 -1.95 -4.34
C MET A 149 -0.03 -2.03 -4.70
N TRP A 150 -0.53 -3.25 -4.85
CA TRP A 150 -1.94 -3.56 -5.05
C TRP A 150 -2.40 -4.60 -4.03
N GLY A 151 -3.37 -4.21 -3.16
CA GLY A 151 -4.02 -5.10 -2.20
C GLY A 151 -5.00 -6.05 -2.88
N HIS A 152 -5.71 -5.57 -3.90
CA HIS A 152 -6.78 -6.26 -4.63
C HIS A 152 -8.06 -6.44 -3.83
N GLY A 153 -8.09 -7.29 -2.85
CA GLY A 153 -9.30 -7.51 -2.05
C GLY A 153 -9.00 -8.10 -0.69
N GLY A 154 -9.93 -7.90 0.21
CA GLY A 154 -9.70 -8.14 1.64
C GLY A 154 -9.57 -6.83 2.39
N ASN A 155 -9.27 -6.88 3.67
CA ASN A 155 -8.97 -5.68 4.45
C ASN A 155 -7.45 -5.59 4.63
N ASP A 156 -6.81 -4.80 3.80
CA ASP A 156 -5.36 -4.78 3.69
C ASP A 156 -4.70 -3.70 4.55
N THR A 157 -3.44 -3.92 4.91
CA THR A 157 -2.58 -2.92 5.50
C THR A 157 -1.31 -2.78 4.67
N LEU A 158 -1.21 -1.69 3.92
CA LEU A 158 -0.08 -1.39 3.05
C LEU A 158 0.73 -0.24 3.64
N ILE A 159 2.05 -0.38 3.67
CA ILE A 159 2.97 0.63 4.16
C ILE A 159 4.02 0.84 3.06
N GLY A 160 4.11 2.06 2.51
CA GLY A 160 5.10 2.41 1.48
C GLY A 160 6.50 2.42 2.05
N GLY A 161 6.73 3.27 2.98
CA GLY A 161 8.02 3.41 3.66
C GLY A 161 8.74 4.71 3.33
N THR A 162 9.89 4.65 2.67
CA THR A 162 10.59 5.84 2.20
C THR A 162 10.67 5.87 0.69
N GLY A 163 10.35 6.99 0.08
CA GLY A 163 10.32 7.18 -1.38
C GLY A 163 8.94 7.57 -1.87
N ASN A 164 8.77 7.69 -3.18
CA ASN A 164 7.50 8.13 -3.75
C ASN A 164 6.68 6.90 -4.17
N ASP A 165 5.76 6.50 -3.33
CA ASP A 165 5.03 5.25 -3.46
C ASP A 165 3.67 5.42 -4.16
N THR A 166 3.17 4.35 -4.74
CA THR A 166 1.83 4.30 -5.31
C THR A 166 1.13 3.05 -4.80
N MET A 167 0.06 3.24 -4.04
CA MET A 167 -0.66 2.16 -3.39
C MET A 167 -2.13 2.18 -3.76
N ASN A 168 -2.71 1.01 -3.98
CA ASN A 168 -4.12 0.80 -4.22
C ASN A 168 -4.63 -0.33 -3.30
N GLY A 169 -5.55 0.00 -2.39
CA GLY A 169 -6.15 -0.97 -1.47
C GLY A 169 -7.01 -1.99 -2.20
N GLY A 170 -7.96 -1.52 -3.00
CA GLY A 170 -8.82 -2.37 -3.79
C GLY A 170 -10.22 -2.50 -3.23
N THR A 171 -10.66 -3.70 -2.90
CA THR A 171 -11.97 -3.90 -2.26
C THR A 171 -11.81 -4.37 -0.83
N GLY A 172 -12.52 -3.74 0.10
CA GLY A 172 -12.44 -4.01 1.53
C GLY A 172 -12.20 -2.74 2.31
N ASN A 173 -11.97 -2.85 3.60
CA ASN A 173 -11.65 -1.69 4.43
C ASN A 173 -10.13 -1.68 4.66
N ASP A 174 -9.45 -0.83 3.91
CA ASP A 174 -8.00 -0.86 3.81
C ASP A 174 -7.34 0.22 4.68
N ARG A 175 -6.10 -0.01 5.06
CA ARG A 175 -5.23 0.97 5.68
C ARG A 175 -3.96 1.14 4.84
N LEU A 176 -3.80 2.33 4.26
CA LEU A 176 -2.66 2.71 3.44
C LEU A 176 -1.84 3.77 4.18
N VAL A 177 -0.53 3.56 4.28
CA VAL A 177 0.42 4.49 4.90
C VAL A 177 1.53 4.77 3.90
N GLY A 178 1.61 5.98 3.37
CA GLY A 178 2.64 6.40 2.42
C GLY A 178 4.03 6.36 3.06
N GLY A 179 4.25 7.22 4.01
CA GLY A 179 5.51 7.31 4.74
C GLY A 179 6.26 8.59 4.44
N ASP A 180 7.53 8.49 4.07
CA ASP A 180 8.33 9.63 3.66
C ASP A 180 8.37 9.72 2.13
N GLY A 181 7.89 10.81 1.53
CA GLY A 181 7.98 11.01 0.10
C GLY A 181 6.79 11.73 -0.50
N GLN A 182 6.60 11.59 -1.83
CA GLN A 182 5.42 12.10 -2.52
C GLN A 182 4.58 10.90 -2.95
N ASP A 183 3.61 10.56 -2.14
CA ASP A 183 2.88 9.33 -2.28
C ASP A 183 1.54 9.49 -3.01
N ARG A 184 1.07 8.40 -3.59
CA ARG A 184 -0.26 8.31 -4.20
C ARG A 184 -1.01 7.15 -3.58
N LEU A 185 -2.07 7.47 -2.83
CA LEU A 185 -2.86 6.52 -2.08
C LEU A 185 -4.28 6.46 -2.65
N PHE A 186 -4.71 5.26 -3.03
CA PHE A 186 -6.05 4.99 -3.57
C PHE A 186 -6.71 3.92 -2.70
N GLY A 187 -7.75 4.29 -1.93
CA GLY A 187 -8.54 3.35 -1.11
C GLY A 187 -9.37 2.43 -1.99
N ALA A 188 -10.05 3.01 -2.97
CA ALA A 188 -10.92 2.43 -3.97
C ALA A 188 -12.30 2.06 -3.42
N SER A 189 -12.56 0.89 -2.85
CA SER A 189 -13.91 0.51 -2.41
C SER A 189 -13.90 -0.02 -0.99
N GLY A 190 -14.59 0.66 -0.10
CA GLY A 190 -14.67 0.28 1.32
C GLY A 190 -14.67 1.48 2.22
N SER A 191 -14.43 1.28 3.49
CA SER A 191 -14.23 2.38 4.42
C SER A 191 -12.76 2.41 4.84
N ASP A 192 -12.00 3.24 4.13
CA ASP A 192 -10.56 3.19 4.12
C ASP A 192 -9.91 4.23 5.05
N ILE A 193 -8.67 3.96 5.44
CA ILE A 193 -7.82 4.89 6.17
C ILE A 193 -6.56 5.11 5.34
N LEU A 194 -6.37 6.34 4.86
CA LEU A 194 -5.22 6.76 4.08
C LEU A 194 -4.39 7.75 4.90
N GLU A 195 -3.11 7.50 5.07
CA GLU A 195 -2.15 8.35 5.76
C GLU A 195 -1.01 8.66 4.79
N GLY A 196 -0.95 9.89 4.25
CA GLY A 196 0.13 10.34 3.34
C GLY A 196 1.48 10.27 4.03
N GLY A 197 1.67 11.05 5.05
CA GLY A 197 2.89 11.04 5.86
C GLY A 197 3.69 12.31 5.74
N SER A 198 4.94 12.21 5.33
CA SER A 198 5.81 13.36 5.10
C SER A 198 5.97 13.59 3.61
N GLY A 199 5.69 14.79 3.14
CA GLY A 199 5.82 15.18 1.74
C GLY A 199 4.51 15.57 1.10
N SER A 200 4.52 15.81 -0.19
CA SER A 200 3.31 16.27 -0.89
C SER A 200 2.56 15.09 -1.48
N ASP A 201 1.48 14.71 -0.83
CA ASP A 201 0.77 13.47 -1.08
C ASP A 201 -0.53 13.69 -1.85
N LEU A 202 -0.97 12.65 -2.53
CA LEU A 202 -2.22 12.59 -3.27
C LEU A 202 -3.07 11.45 -2.70
N LEU A 203 -4.23 11.79 -2.14
CA LEU A 203 -5.12 10.86 -1.47
C LEU A 203 -6.49 10.82 -2.14
N GLU A 204 -6.94 9.63 -2.49
CA GLU A 204 -8.26 9.35 -3.04
C GLU A 204 -8.90 8.21 -2.23
N GLY A 205 -9.96 8.51 -1.47
CA GLY A 205 -10.67 7.51 -0.68
C GLY A 205 -11.43 6.53 -1.58
N GLY A 206 -12.17 7.07 -2.55
CA GLY A 206 -13.00 6.29 -3.43
C GLY A 206 -14.42 6.12 -2.90
N SER A 207 -15.00 4.93 -3.05
CA SER A 207 -16.37 4.71 -2.61
C SER A 207 -16.43 4.15 -1.20
N GLY A 208 -17.17 4.85 -0.33
CA GLY A 208 -17.36 4.40 1.05
C GLY A 208 -17.40 5.55 2.04
N ARG A 209 -16.89 5.32 3.20
CA ARG A 209 -16.66 6.37 4.18
C ARG A 209 -15.21 6.35 4.60
N ASP A 210 -14.45 7.26 4.06
CA ASP A 210 -13.01 7.24 4.17
C ASP A 210 -12.47 8.27 5.16
N LYS A 211 -11.30 7.97 5.71
CA LYS A 211 -10.51 8.91 6.49
C LYS A 211 -9.16 9.13 5.82
N MET A 212 -8.91 10.35 5.43
CA MET A 212 -7.69 10.73 4.73
C MET A 212 -6.89 11.74 5.56
N TYR A 213 -5.65 11.41 5.87
CA TYR A 213 -4.70 12.21 6.62
C TYR A 213 -3.58 12.63 5.67
N GLY A 214 -3.42 13.93 5.40
CA GLY A 214 -2.30 14.42 4.59
C GLY A 214 -0.98 14.18 5.28
N GLY A 215 -0.83 14.73 6.46
CA GLY A 215 0.38 14.63 7.26
C GLY A 215 0.55 15.84 8.17
N ALA A 216 1.53 15.75 9.07
CA ALA A 216 1.77 16.82 10.05
C ALA A 216 2.87 17.80 9.61
N ASP A 217 3.43 17.67 8.44
CA ASP A 217 4.49 18.52 7.91
C ASP A 217 3.96 19.81 7.22
N ALA A 218 4.81 20.50 6.49
CA ALA A 218 4.47 21.73 5.79
C ALA A 218 4.35 21.54 4.26
N ALA A 219 4.31 20.30 3.79
CA ALA A 219 4.10 20.01 2.39
C ALA A 219 2.63 20.20 1.99
N ARG A 220 2.37 20.26 0.71
CA ARG A 220 1.03 20.46 0.16
C ARG A 220 0.44 19.12 -0.21
N ASP A 221 -0.65 18.74 0.46
CA ASP A 221 -1.38 17.54 0.17
C ASP A 221 -2.63 17.80 -0.66
N VAL A 222 -3.05 16.83 -1.46
CA VAL A 222 -4.23 16.94 -2.32
C VAL A 222 -5.19 15.79 -2.05
N PHE A 223 -6.40 16.14 -1.65
CA PHE A 223 -7.50 15.20 -1.42
C PHE A 223 -8.45 15.23 -2.61
N ILE A 224 -8.51 14.12 -3.36
CA ILE A 224 -9.20 14.05 -4.64
C ILE A 224 -10.55 13.34 -4.50
N PHE A 225 -11.55 13.92 -5.19
CA PHE A 225 -12.90 13.37 -5.33
C PHE A 225 -13.31 13.38 -6.80
N TYR A 226 -13.68 12.22 -7.34
CA TYR A 226 -14.08 12.06 -8.73
C TYR A 226 -15.58 12.13 -8.95
N ALA A 227 -16.37 11.80 -7.94
CA ALA A 227 -17.81 11.76 -8.03
C ALA A 227 -18.50 12.20 -6.72
N PRO A 228 -19.68 12.80 -6.78
CA PRO A 228 -20.44 13.17 -5.59
C PRO A 228 -20.83 11.98 -4.71
N SER A 229 -20.88 10.79 -5.29
CA SER A 229 -21.21 9.55 -4.58
C SER A 229 -20.07 9.02 -3.70
N GLU A 230 -18.86 9.49 -3.89
CA GLU A 230 -17.71 9.09 -3.07
C GLU A 230 -17.86 9.64 -1.65
N SER A 231 -18.37 10.86 -1.49
CA SER A 231 -18.60 11.46 -0.17
C SER A 231 -20.04 11.89 0.00
N ALA A 232 -20.91 10.94 0.28
CA ALA A 232 -22.35 11.14 0.34
C ALA A 232 -22.77 11.99 1.55
N VAL A 233 -23.89 12.71 1.41
CA VAL A 233 -24.47 13.54 2.49
C VAL A 233 -24.79 12.70 3.73
N GLY A 234 -24.41 13.18 4.90
CA GLY A 234 -24.75 12.59 6.17
C GLY A 234 -23.67 11.70 6.78
N ALA A 235 -24.02 10.52 7.26
CA ALA A 235 -23.12 9.66 8.03
C ALA A 235 -22.07 8.96 7.18
N GLN A 236 -22.26 8.91 5.86
CA GLN A 236 -21.36 8.24 4.91
C GLN A 236 -20.36 9.18 4.25
N ARG A 237 -20.27 10.42 4.73
CA ARG A 237 -19.30 11.39 4.21
C ARG A 237 -17.88 11.03 4.61
N ASP A 238 -16.95 11.38 3.75
CA ASP A 238 -15.53 11.26 4.02
C ASP A 238 -15.02 12.31 5.00
N GLN A 239 -13.87 12.02 5.55
CA GLN A 239 -13.20 12.84 6.55
C GLN A 239 -11.77 13.14 6.08
N VAL A 240 -11.52 14.42 5.80
CA VAL A 240 -10.19 14.96 5.56
C VAL A 240 -9.66 15.46 6.91
N MET A 241 -8.59 14.84 7.35
CA MET A 241 -8.00 15.02 8.66
C MET A 241 -6.65 15.74 8.54
N GLN A 242 -6.27 16.51 9.55
CA GLN A 242 -5.02 17.27 9.60
C GLN A 242 -4.87 18.30 8.45
N PHE A 243 -5.98 18.77 7.90
CA PHE A 243 -6.01 19.69 6.78
C PHE A 243 -5.46 21.07 7.17
N ARG A 244 -4.55 21.59 6.37
CA ARG A 244 -3.93 22.90 6.57
C ARG A 244 -4.44 23.91 5.54
N ALA A 245 -5.41 24.71 5.91
CA ALA A 245 -5.99 25.75 5.05
C ALA A 245 -4.93 26.73 4.54
N GLY A 246 -4.94 26.97 3.24
CA GLY A 246 -3.95 27.80 2.52
C GLY A 246 -2.68 27.03 2.11
N GLN A 247 -2.62 25.74 2.36
CA GLN A 247 -1.50 24.86 2.03
C GLN A 247 -1.99 23.61 1.28
N ASP A 248 -2.95 22.89 1.86
CA ASP A 248 -3.53 21.69 1.26
C ASP A 248 -4.72 22.03 0.37
N ASP A 249 -5.06 21.11 -0.53
CA ASP A 249 -6.17 21.27 -1.46
C ASP A 249 -7.17 20.13 -1.42
N ILE A 250 -8.43 20.50 -1.64
CA ILE A 250 -9.51 19.57 -1.97
C ILE A 250 -9.77 19.69 -3.48
N ASP A 251 -9.45 18.63 -4.23
CA ASP A 251 -9.62 18.61 -5.68
C ASP A 251 -11.01 18.05 -6.04
N LEU A 252 -11.86 18.93 -6.55
CA LEU A 252 -13.20 18.65 -7.04
C LEU A 252 -13.30 18.85 -8.56
N SER A 253 -12.19 19.11 -9.25
CA SER A 253 -12.14 19.43 -10.68
C SER A 253 -12.69 18.31 -11.59
N ARG A 254 -12.81 17.11 -11.06
CA ARG A 254 -13.38 15.96 -11.77
C ARG A 254 -14.90 15.85 -11.65
N ILE A 255 -15.50 16.53 -10.68
CA ILE A 255 -16.95 16.55 -10.47
C ILE A 255 -17.56 17.64 -11.33
N ASP A 256 -18.53 17.27 -12.17
CA ASP A 256 -19.30 18.24 -12.95
C ASP A 256 -20.26 19.05 -12.05
N ALA A 257 -20.00 20.33 -11.93
CA ALA A 257 -20.82 21.24 -11.13
C ALA A 257 -22.25 21.44 -11.70
N ASN A 258 -22.51 21.06 -12.94
CA ASN A 258 -23.82 21.28 -13.57
C ASN A 258 -24.24 20.17 -14.53
N LEU A 259 -24.91 19.16 -14.01
CA LEU A 259 -25.40 17.99 -14.76
C LEU A 259 -26.36 18.33 -15.93
N PHE A 260 -26.86 19.55 -16.00
CA PHE A 260 -27.80 19.99 -17.07
C PHE A 260 -27.10 20.68 -18.23
N ARG A 261 -25.77 20.84 -18.18
CA ARG A 261 -24.95 21.38 -19.26
C ARG A 261 -24.01 20.32 -19.82
N ALA A 262 -23.72 20.40 -21.09
CA ALA A 262 -22.74 19.51 -21.72
C ALA A 262 -21.32 19.93 -21.33
N GLY A 263 -20.47 18.94 -21.03
CA GLY A 263 -19.10 19.10 -20.60
C GLY A 263 -18.98 19.24 -19.09
N ASN A 264 -17.75 19.16 -18.58
CA ASN A 264 -17.47 19.34 -17.17
C ASN A 264 -17.42 20.85 -16.84
N GLN A 265 -18.24 21.30 -15.91
CA GLN A 265 -18.25 22.67 -15.41
C GLN A 265 -17.58 22.74 -14.04
N ALA A 266 -16.78 23.77 -13.84
CA ALA A 266 -16.16 24.06 -12.54
C ALA A 266 -17.20 24.61 -11.54
N PHE A 267 -16.99 24.28 -10.27
CA PHE A 267 -17.76 24.89 -9.19
C PHE A 267 -17.37 26.36 -8.97
N ALA A 268 -18.32 27.14 -8.50
CA ALA A 268 -18.04 28.45 -7.90
C ALA A 268 -17.88 28.27 -6.38
N PHE A 269 -16.77 28.76 -5.82
CA PHE A 269 -16.64 28.83 -4.36
C PHE A 269 -17.37 30.05 -3.81
N THR A 270 -18.31 29.84 -2.90
CA THR A 270 -19.21 30.89 -2.37
C THR A 270 -19.01 31.16 -0.88
N GLY A 271 -17.94 30.66 -0.28
CA GLY A 271 -17.62 30.84 1.13
C GLY A 271 -18.59 30.07 2.03
N THR A 272 -19.41 30.78 2.80
CA THR A 272 -20.40 30.16 3.71
C THR A 272 -21.83 30.20 3.20
N ALA A 273 -22.07 30.70 1.99
CA ALA A 273 -23.42 30.88 1.44
C ALA A 273 -23.73 29.81 0.40
N ALA A 274 -24.80 29.05 0.60
CA ALA A 274 -25.28 28.07 -0.37
C ALA A 274 -25.74 28.75 -1.65
N ALA A 275 -25.24 28.33 -2.79
CA ALA A 275 -25.64 28.81 -4.12
C ALA A 275 -25.72 27.63 -5.11
N ALA A 276 -26.45 27.84 -6.22
CA ALA A 276 -26.58 26.84 -7.26
C ALA A 276 -25.22 26.56 -7.93
N HIS A 277 -24.91 25.30 -8.19
CA HIS A 277 -23.68 24.84 -8.85
C HIS A 277 -22.40 25.36 -8.18
N SER A 278 -22.36 25.29 -6.85
CA SER A 278 -21.29 25.86 -6.05
C SER A 278 -20.82 24.94 -4.96
N VAL A 279 -19.63 25.27 -4.44
CA VAL A 279 -19.09 24.70 -3.21
C VAL A 279 -19.08 25.78 -2.14
N TRP A 280 -19.53 25.43 -0.95
CA TRP A 280 -19.50 26.26 0.25
C TRP A 280 -19.18 25.44 1.47
N TYR A 281 -18.93 26.06 2.61
CA TYR A 281 -18.70 25.33 3.86
C TYR A 281 -19.57 25.85 5.01
N VAL A 282 -19.84 24.98 5.96
CA VAL A 282 -20.55 25.28 7.21
C VAL A 282 -19.62 25.02 8.38
N LYS A 283 -19.42 26.03 9.23
CA LYS A 283 -18.60 25.86 10.44
C LYS A 283 -19.25 24.94 11.42
N GLN A 284 -18.46 24.08 12.03
CA GLN A 284 -18.80 23.21 13.12
C GLN A 284 -17.88 23.45 14.32
N ALA A 285 -18.08 22.74 15.43
CA ALA A 285 -17.29 22.93 16.66
C ALA A 285 -15.80 22.53 16.46
N GLU A 286 -15.54 21.46 15.71
CA GLU A 286 -14.22 20.83 15.56
C GLU A 286 -13.68 20.89 14.13
N GLY A 287 -14.32 21.64 13.23
CA GLY A 287 -13.89 21.74 11.84
C GLY A 287 -14.92 22.43 10.95
N VAL A 288 -14.90 22.10 9.69
CA VAL A 288 -15.85 22.61 8.69
C VAL A 288 -16.46 21.46 7.89
N LEU A 289 -17.72 21.66 7.48
CA LEU A 289 -18.41 20.76 6.57
C LEU A 289 -18.46 21.42 5.20
N VAL A 290 -17.67 20.93 4.26
CA VAL A 290 -17.73 21.32 2.85
C VAL A 290 -18.94 20.67 2.21
N ARG A 291 -19.63 21.43 1.38
CA ARG A 291 -20.87 21.06 0.68
C ARG A 291 -20.84 21.45 -0.78
N GLY A 292 -21.34 20.61 -1.65
CA GLY A 292 -21.45 20.91 -3.07
C GLY A 292 -22.84 20.66 -3.63
N ASP A 293 -23.29 21.55 -4.53
CA ASP A 293 -24.56 21.45 -5.27
C ASP A 293 -24.27 21.30 -6.76
N ILE A 294 -24.63 20.17 -7.35
CA ILE A 294 -24.45 19.85 -8.77
C ILE A 294 -25.75 19.96 -9.59
N ASN A 295 -26.90 20.00 -8.93
CA ASN A 295 -28.22 20.03 -9.59
C ASN A 295 -28.91 21.39 -9.58
N GLY A 296 -28.29 22.41 -8.94
CA GLY A 296 -28.73 23.79 -8.93
C GLY A 296 -29.85 24.11 -7.93
N ASN A 297 -30.19 23.19 -7.04
CA ASN A 297 -31.28 23.36 -6.08
C ASN A 297 -30.85 24.04 -4.76
N ARG A 298 -29.54 24.32 -4.59
CA ARG A 298 -28.91 24.94 -3.41
C ARG A 298 -28.94 24.07 -2.15
N THR A 299 -29.14 22.77 -2.30
CA THR A 299 -28.95 21.79 -1.25
C THR A 299 -27.70 20.97 -1.57
N ALA A 300 -27.07 20.42 -0.54
CA ALA A 300 -25.86 19.63 -0.76
C ALA A 300 -26.21 18.28 -1.42
N ASP A 301 -25.53 17.97 -2.50
CA ASP A 301 -25.53 16.66 -3.15
C ASP A 301 -24.38 15.78 -2.63
N PHE A 302 -23.33 16.41 -2.11
CA PHE A 302 -22.24 15.73 -1.39
C PHE A 302 -21.72 16.57 -0.21
N GLU A 303 -21.08 15.93 0.74
CA GLU A 303 -20.49 16.56 1.92
C GLU A 303 -19.10 15.96 2.20
N ILE A 304 -18.13 16.79 2.58
CA ILE A 304 -16.81 16.39 3.04
C ILE A 304 -16.59 17.02 4.43
N TRP A 305 -16.24 16.22 5.41
CA TRP A 305 -15.80 16.73 6.70
C TRP A 305 -14.33 17.10 6.63
N VAL A 306 -13.98 18.31 7.06
CA VAL A 306 -12.59 18.78 7.14
C VAL A 306 -12.30 19.13 8.60
N ASP A 307 -11.45 18.34 9.21
CA ASP A 307 -11.07 18.46 10.61
C ASP A 307 -10.08 19.62 10.82
N ASP A 308 -10.05 20.17 12.03
CA ASP A 308 -9.16 21.26 12.46
C ASP A 308 -9.23 22.57 11.63
N ALA A 309 -9.98 22.61 10.56
CA ALA A 309 -10.18 23.81 9.76
C ALA A 309 -11.22 24.75 10.40
N THR A 310 -10.85 25.99 10.61
CA THR A 310 -11.78 27.02 11.10
C THR A 310 -12.36 27.89 10.00
N ARG A 311 -11.71 27.90 8.83
CA ARG A 311 -12.06 28.69 7.64
C ARG A 311 -11.40 28.06 6.42
N LEU A 312 -12.12 28.08 5.31
CA LEU A 312 -11.60 27.73 3.98
C LEU A 312 -11.68 28.96 3.05
N GLY A 313 -10.77 29.06 2.10
CA GLY A 313 -10.73 30.02 1.00
C GLY A 313 -10.87 29.34 -0.35
N ALA A 314 -10.96 30.12 -1.42
CA ALA A 314 -10.98 29.57 -2.78
C ALA A 314 -9.66 28.88 -3.17
N SER A 315 -8.56 29.26 -2.52
CA SER A 315 -7.24 28.65 -2.71
C SER A 315 -7.09 27.24 -2.15
N ASP A 316 -8.03 26.81 -1.32
CA ASP A 316 -8.03 25.48 -0.71
C ASP A 316 -8.79 24.46 -1.59
N PHE A 317 -9.19 24.88 -2.80
CA PHE A 317 -9.93 24.05 -3.73
C PHE A 317 -9.34 24.11 -5.14
N ILE A 318 -9.27 22.95 -5.78
CA ILE A 318 -9.10 22.80 -7.23
C ILE A 318 -10.49 22.50 -7.80
N LEU A 319 -11.06 23.49 -8.55
CA LEU A 319 -12.46 23.48 -9.00
C LEU A 319 -12.58 23.36 -10.51
#